data_19dfa184994243983b8f6b3f1732bf7d
#
_entry.id   19dfa184994243983b8f6b3f1732bf7d
#
_cell.length_a   1.000
_cell.length_b   1.000
_cell.length_c   1.000
_cell.angle_alpha   90.00
_cell.angle_beta   90.00
_cell.angle_gamma   90.00
#
_symmetry.space_group_name_H-M   'P 1'
#
loop_
_entity.id
_entity.type
_entity.pdbx_description
1 polymer ?
#
loop_
_entity_poly.entity_id
_entity_poly.type
_entity_poly.pdbx_seq_one_letter_code
_entity_poly.pdbx_strand_id
1 'polypeptide(L)'
;GDVYKRQDPSGFFSDGDARLPRYPDQTIWPYSDFVQHRLYMENDIRTGWCRTTPLWGRGLSAICTGASDRLHDCRARNVIEAIMWHGNAQSDARWTIEKFRTLSKEDREAVVKFIEAI
;
A
#
# COMPACT_ATOMS: atom_id res chain seq x y z
N GLY A 1 4.45 -1.11 -12.69
CA GLY A 1 3.22 -0.93 -11.93
C GLY A 1 2.06 -0.58 -12.84
N ASP A 2 0.85 -0.94 -12.44
CA ASP A 2 -0.35 -0.63 -13.23
C ASP A 2 -0.59 0.87 -13.28
N VAL A 3 -0.89 1.36 -14.48
CA VAL A 3 -1.18 2.77 -14.73
C VAL A 3 -2.69 2.89 -14.95
N TYR A 4 -3.35 3.68 -14.12
CA TYR A 4 -4.78 3.97 -14.22
C TYR A 4 -5.00 5.38 -14.73
N LYS A 5 -5.86 5.52 -15.73
CA LYS A 5 -6.37 6.82 -16.14
C LYS A 5 -7.61 7.14 -15.32
N ARG A 6 -7.52 8.20 -14.55
CA ARG A 6 -8.70 8.77 -13.89
C ARG A 6 -9.42 9.68 -14.85
N GLN A 7 -10.64 9.30 -15.21
CA GLN A 7 -11.53 10.18 -15.97
C GLN A 7 -12.41 10.98 -14.99
N ASP A 8 -12.70 12.22 -15.37
CA ASP A 8 -13.68 12.99 -14.62
C ASP A 8 -15.03 12.29 -14.75
N PRO A 9 -15.61 11.77 -13.67
CA PRO A 9 -16.93 11.18 -13.71
C PRO A 9 -17.98 12.29 -13.90
N SER A 10 -18.25 12.66 -15.14
CA SER A 10 -19.28 13.63 -15.48
C SER A 10 -20.61 13.20 -14.87
N GLY A 11 -21.06 13.80 -13.83
CA GLY A 11 -22.21 13.40 -13.03
C GLY A 11 -21.93 13.33 -11.55
N PHE A 12 -20.66 13.22 -11.16
CA PHE A 12 -20.22 13.28 -9.76
C PHE A 12 -20.12 14.72 -9.26
N PHE A 13 -19.69 15.64 -10.14
CA PHE A 13 -19.54 17.06 -9.86
C PHE A 13 -20.31 17.83 -10.92
N SER A 14 -21.42 18.43 -10.54
CA SER A 14 -22.12 19.38 -11.41
C SER A 14 -21.32 20.65 -11.59
N ASP A 15 -21.59 21.40 -12.65
CA ASP A 15 -20.87 22.65 -12.96
C ASP A 15 -20.95 23.71 -11.84
N GLY A 16 -21.89 23.55 -10.89
CA GLY A 16 -22.00 24.42 -9.71
C GLY A 16 -21.21 23.94 -8.50
N ASP A 17 -20.54 22.79 -8.56
CA ASP A 17 -19.84 22.21 -7.42
C ASP A 17 -18.35 22.58 -7.46
N ALA A 18 -18.07 23.83 -7.05
CA ALA A 18 -16.73 24.41 -7.10
C ALA A 18 -15.76 23.88 -6.02
N ARG A 19 -16.17 22.90 -5.21
CA ARG A 19 -15.39 22.44 -4.06
C ARG A 19 -14.20 21.56 -4.39
N LEU A 20 -14.27 20.84 -5.49
CA LEU A 20 -13.18 19.98 -5.93
C LEU A 20 -12.83 20.28 -7.39
N PRO A 21 -11.58 20.60 -7.68
CA PRO A 21 -11.16 20.81 -9.05
C PRO A 21 -11.33 19.53 -9.86
N ARG A 22 -11.70 19.69 -11.12
CA ARG A 22 -11.77 18.59 -12.08
C ARG A 22 -10.39 18.27 -12.61
N TYR A 23 -10.01 17.04 -12.55
CA TYR A 23 -8.75 16.54 -13.08
C TYR A 23 -9.01 15.36 -14.00
N PRO A 24 -9.53 15.59 -15.23
CA PRO A 24 -9.80 14.52 -16.17
C PRO A 24 -8.49 13.93 -16.72
N ASP A 25 -8.55 12.68 -17.10
CA ASP A 25 -7.47 11.97 -17.82
C ASP A 25 -6.10 11.96 -17.13
N GLN A 26 -6.10 12.04 -15.80
CA GLN A 26 -4.85 11.95 -15.06
C GLN A 26 -4.31 10.52 -15.01
N THR A 27 -3.02 10.39 -15.30
CA THR A 27 -2.28 9.15 -15.07
C THR A 27 -1.86 9.06 -13.61
N ILE A 28 -2.15 7.94 -12.98
CA ILE A 28 -1.80 7.69 -11.58
C ILE A 28 -1.01 6.40 -11.44
N TRP A 29 -0.15 6.33 -10.42
CA TRP A 29 0.67 5.17 -10.09
C TRP A 29 0.34 4.71 -8.66
N PRO A 30 -0.61 3.80 -8.50
CA PRO A 30 -1.01 3.33 -7.16
C PRO A 30 0.00 2.36 -6.53
N TYR A 31 0.95 1.85 -7.29
CA TYR A 31 1.92 0.84 -6.85
C TYR A 31 1.25 -0.38 -6.23
N SER A 32 0.25 -0.93 -6.93
CA SER A 32 -0.52 -2.09 -6.50
C SER A 32 -1.09 -2.81 -7.72
N ASP A 33 -1.26 -4.11 -7.61
CA ASP A 33 -2.00 -4.92 -8.58
C ASP A 33 -3.48 -5.08 -8.22
N PHE A 34 -3.87 -4.63 -7.02
CA PHE A 34 -5.22 -4.75 -6.45
C PHE A 34 -5.75 -6.18 -6.30
N VAL A 35 -4.92 -7.18 -6.51
CA VAL A 35 -5.29 -8.57 -6.40
C VAL A 35 -5.26 -9.02 -4.94
N GLN A 36 -6.08 -10.00 -4.61
CA GLN A 36 -6.01 -10.66 -3.30
C GLN A 36 -4.82 -11.62 -3.26
N HIS A 37 -4.04 -11.51 -2.19
CA HIS A 37 -2.92 -12.38 -1.89
C HIS A 37 -3.07 -13.00 -0.51
N ARG A 38 -2.54 -14.19 -0.34
CA ARG A 38 -2.51 -14.83 0.97
C ARG A 38 -1.46 -14.17 1.85
N LEU A 39 -1.91 -13.79 3.05
CA LEU A 39 -1.06 -13.27 4.10
C LEU A 39 -1.53 -13.90 5.42
N TYR A 40 -0.59 -14.35 6.24
CA TYR A 40 -0.95 -14.81 7.59
C TYR A 40 -1.55 -13.64 8.38
N MET A 41 -2.73 -13.88 8.94
CA MET A 41 -3.46 -12.92 9.77
C MET A 41 -3.66 -13.48 11.16
N GLU A 42 -3.65 -12.62 12.15
CA GLU A 42 -3.93 -12.92 13.56
C GLU A 42 -5.28 -12.33 13.96
N ASN A 43 -5.66 -12.60 15.20
CA ASN A 43 -6.87 -12.07 15.84
C ASN A 43 -8.17 -12.52 15.13
N ASP A 44 -9.15 -11.64 15.10
CA ASP A 44 -10.51 -11.93 14.61
C ASP A 44 -10.64 -11.94 13.08
N ILE A 45 -9.55 -11.75 12.36
CA ILE A 45 -9.58 -11.82 10.89
C ILE A 45 -9.62 -13.28 10.47
N ARG A 46 -10.77 -13.70 9.97
CA ARG A 46 -11.07 -15.12 9.67
C ARG A 46 -10.46 -15.63 8.37
N THR A 47 -9.98 -14.74 7.51
CA THR A 47 -9.41 -15.11 6.22
C THR A 47 -7.97 -14.66 6.10
N GLY A 48 -7.12 -15.49 5.49
CA GLY A 48 -5.77 -15.09 5.12
C GLY A 48 -5.68 -14.34 3.79
N TRP A 49 -6.79 -14.10 3.11
CA TRP A 49 -6.82 -13.41 1.84
C TRP A 49 -7.02 -11.92 2.04
N CYS A 50 -6.02 -11.15 1.65
CA CYS A 50 -6.02 -9.70 1.78
C CYS A 50 -5.82 -9.05 0.42
N ARG A 51 -6.61 -8.00 0.14
CA ARG A 51 -6.42 -7.21 -1.07
C ARG A 51 -5.14 -6.39 -0.96
N THR A 52 -4.33 -6.39 -2.01
CA THR A 52 -3.19 -5.48 -2.11
C THR A 52 -3.71 -4.05 -2.28
N THR A 53 -3.46 -3.21 -1.29
CA THR A 53 -3.90 -1.82 -1.28
C THR A 53 -2.91 -0.93 -2.03
N PRO A 54 -3.35 0.24 -2.54
CA PRO A 54 -2.42 1.24 -3.06
C PRO A 54 -1.38 1.64 -2.02
N LEU A 55 -0.13 1.82 -2.45
CA LEU A 55 0.94 2.26 -1.55
C LEU A 55 1.05 3.78 -1.44
N TRP A 56 0.43 4.53 -2.34
CA TRP A 56 0.44 5.99 -2.29
C TRP A 56 -0.13 6.54 -0.98
N GLY A 57 0.44 7.62 -0.49
CA GLY A 57 0.06 8.25 0.77
C GLY A 57 0.58 7.54 2.02
N ARG A 58 1.37 6.48 1.87
CA ARG A 58 1.89 5.75 3.03
C ARG A 58 2.88 6.57 3.86
N GLY A 59 3.67 7.41 3.21
CA GLY A 59 4.57 8.34 3.90
C GLY A 59 3.84 9.42 4.68
N LEU A 60 2.64 9.80 4.28
CA LEU A 60 1.83 10.81 4.94
C LEU A 60 0.97 10.26 6.09
N SER A 61 0.88 8.96 6.24
CA SER A 61 0.00 8.30 7.20
C SER A 61 0.18 8.82 8.63
N ALA A 62 1.42 8.84 9.12
CA ALA A 62 1.71 9.31 10.48
C ALA A 62 1.39 10.81 10.67
N ILE A 63 1.62 11.63 9.64
CA ILE A 63 1.36 13.07 9.67
C ILE A 63 -0.15 13.34 9.68
N CYS A 64 -0.90 12.64 8.83
CA CYS A 64 -2.32 12.90 8.65
C CYS A 64 -3.21 12.25 9.71
N THR A 65 -2.81 11.08 10.24
CA THR A 65 -3.65 10.29 11.16
C THR A 65 -3.04 10.13 12.55
N GLY A 66 -1.79 10.51 12.74
CA GLY A 66 -1.04 10.25 13.97
C GLY A 66 -0.65 8.78 14.17
N ALA A 67 -0.95 7.90 13.22
CA ALA A 67 -0.68 6.47 13.29
C ALA A 67 0.20 6.00 12.14
N SER A 68 1.16 5.14 12.44
CA SER A 68 2.06 4.51 11.47
C SER A 68 1.83 3.01 11.34
N ASP A 69 0.83 2.48 12.00
CA ASP A 69 0.50 1.06 11.98
C ASP A 69 0.22 0.58 10.56
N ARG A 70 0.64 -0.63 10.26
CA ARG A 70 0.56 -1.26 8.94
C ARG A 70 -0.12 -2.61 9.02
N LEU A 71 -0.44 -3.16 7.86
CA LEU A 71 -1.23 -4.35 7.63
C LEU A 71 -2.72 -4.13 7.92
N HIS A 72 -3.54 -5.14 7.61
CA HIS A 72 -5.01 -5.05 7.74
C HIS A 72 -5.49 -5.11 9.18
N ASP A 73 -4.67 -5.67 10.07
CA ASP A 73 -4.91 -5.81 11.51
C ASP A 73 -4.05 -4.87 12.37
N CYS A 74 -3.33 -3.94 11.74
CA CYS A 74 -2.48 -2.93 12.40
C CYS A 74 -1.36 -3.50 13.29
N ARG A 75 -0.96 -4.75 13.12
CA ARG A 75 0.05 -5.38 13.96
C ARG A 75 1.48 -4.92 13.70
N ALA A 76 1.76 -4.40 12.49
CA ALA A 76 3.08 -3.89 12.15
C ALA A 76 3.21 -2.41 12.51
N ARG A 77 4.20 -2.07 13.30
CA ARG A 77 4.42 -0.71 13.81
C ARG A 77 5.19 0.19 12.85
N ASN A 78 5.83 -0.38 11.85
CA ASN A 78 6.60 0.35 10.85
C ASN A 78 6.68 -0.43 9.54
N VAL A 79 7.29 0.19 8.52
CA VAL A 79 7.42 -0.38 7.18
C VAL A 79 8.21 -1.69 7.18
N ILE A 80 9.32 -1.75 7.92
CA ILE A 80 10.16 -2.97 7.99
C ILE A 80 9.38 -4.13 8.60
N GLU A 81 8.67 -3.90 9.70
CA GLU A 81 7.83 -4.94 10.30
C GLU A 81 6.75 -5.41 9.31
N ALA A 82 6.12 -4.50 8.60
CA ALA A 82 5.13 -4.85 7.60
C ALA A 82 5.72 -5.73 6.48
N ILE A 83 6.89 -5.38 5.98
CA ILE A 83 7.60 -6.19 4.99
C ILE A 83 7.90 -7.58 5.57
N MET A 84 8.45 -7.66 6.77
CA MET A 84 8.86 -8.94 7.39
C MET A 84 7.67 -9.86 7.68
N TRP A 85 6.51 -9.32 8.05
CA TRP A 85 5.29 -10.10 8.22
C TRP A 85 4.81 -10.79 6.94
N HIS A 86 5.15 -10.25 5.77
CA HIS A 86 4.88 -10.91 4.48
C HIS A 86 5.76 -12.16 4.24
N GLY A 87 6.76 -12.40 5.07
CA GLY A 87 7.66 -13.55 4.98
C GLY A 87 7.14 -14.82 5.65
N ASN A 88 5.92 -14.85 6.16
CA ASN A 88 5.33 -16.04 6.77
C ASN A 88 5.19 -17.17 5.76
N ALA A 89 5.27 -18.42 6.24
CA ALA A 89 5.17 -19.62 5.42
C ALA A 89 3.86 -19.73 4.61
N GLN A 90 2.78 -19.09 5.09
CA GLN A 90 1.47 -19.07 4.43
C GLN A 90 1.27 -17.86 3.50
N SER A 91 2.26 -17.00 3.39
CA SER A 91 2.20 -15.80 2.55
C SER A 91 2.62 -16.09 1.12
N ASP A 92 1.88 -15.54 0.15
CA ASP A 92 2.27 -15.59 -1.27
C ASP A 92 3.52 -14.75 -1.56
N ALA A 93 3.84 -13.78 -0.72
CA ALA A 93 5.01 -12.93 -0.84
C ALA A 93 6.29 -13.52 -0.21
N ARG A 94 6.23 -14.71 0.36
CA ARG A 94 7.35 -15.32 1.10
C ARG A 94 8.68 -15.26 0.35
N TRP A 95 8.68 -15.65 -0.92
CA TRP A 95 9.90 -15.69 -1.72
C TRP A 95 10.48 -14.30 -2.01
N THR A 96 9.62 -13.31 -2.15
CA THR A 96 10.03 -11.92 -2.30
C THR A 96 10.70 -11.41 -1.03
N ILE A 97 10.19 -11.80 0.13
CA ILE A 97 10.80 -11.42 1.41
C ILE A 97 12.15 -12.12 1.64
N GLU A 98 12.30 -13.36 1.21
CA GLU A 98 13.62 -14.01 1.24
C GLU A 98 14.65 -13.24 0.39
N LYS A 99 14.26 -12.76 -0.79
CA LYS A 99 15.10 -11.87 -1.61
C LYS A 99 15.40 -10.56 -0.90
N PHE A 100 14.41 -9.94 -0.28
CA PHE A 100 14.61 -8.70 0.49
C PHE A 100 15.64 -8.89 1.61
N ARG A 101 15.60 -10.02 2.31
CA ARG A 101 16.56 -10.36 3.37
C ARG A 101 18.00 -10.44 2.87
N THR A 102 18.21 -10.83 1.63
CA THR A 102 19.54 -10.94 1.02
C THR A 102 20.10 -9.61 0.52
N LEU A 103 19.28 -8.56 0.45
CA LEU A 103 19.74 -7.24 0.07
C LEU A 103 20.75 -6.66 1.06
N SER A 104 21.60 -5.76 0.59
CA SER A 104 22.46 -4.96 1.46
C SER A 104 21.62 -4.10 2.41
N LYS A 105 22.22 -3.62 3.49
CA LYS A 105 21.55 -2.71 4.40
C LYS A 105 21.08 -1.45 3.67
N GLU A 106 21.94 -0.90 2.81
CA GLU A 106 21.65 0.30 2.02
C GLU A 106 20.46 0.10 1.10
N ASP A 107 20.39 -1.04 0.40
CA ASP A 107 19.26 -1.35 -0.49
C ASP A 107 17.96 -1.55 0.28
N ARG A 108 18.00 -2.20 1.44
CA ARG A 108 16.81 -2.33 2.30
C ARG A 108 16.32 -0.97 2.80
N GLU A 109 17.22 -0.10 3.20
CA GLU A 109 16.89 1.27 3.61
C GLU A 109 16.32 2.08 2.44
N ALA A 110 16.80 1.87 1.21
CA ALA A 110 16.26 2.52 0.03
C ALA A 110 14.81 2.10 -0.26
N VAL A 111 14.48 0.81 -0.08
CA VAL A 111 13.08 0.33 -0.20
C VAL A 111 12.17 1.02 0.82
N VAL A 112 12.60 1.11 2.07
CA VAL A 112 11.84 1.79 3.13
C VAL A 112 11.63 3.26 2.79
N LYS A 113 12.69 3.96 2.39
CA LYS A 113 12.60 5.38 1.97
C LYS A 113 11.65 5.58 0.80
N PHE A 114 11.65 4.67 -0.17
CA PHE A 114 10.69 4.74 -1.27
C PHE A 114 9.24 4.67 -0.79
N ILE A 115 8.93 3.71 0.07
CA ILE A 115 7.56 3.55 0.60
C ILE A 115 7.15 4.75 1.46
N GLU A 116 8.07 5.32 2.20
CA GLU A 116 7.82 6.51 3.03
C GLU A 116 7.72 7.80 2.21
N ALA A 117 8.21 7.81 0.98
CA ALA A 117 8.18 8.98 0.10
C ALA A 117 6.91 9.06 -0.76
N ILE A 118 6.16 8.00 -0.87
CA ILE A 118 4.94 7.92 -1.71
C ILE A 118 3.62 7.99 -0.84
#